data_b5e94e184cc3ae0c6fd549584d1be6c7
#
_entry.id   b5e94e184cc3ae0c6fd549584d1be6c7
#
_cell.length_a   1.000
_cell.length_b   1.000
_cell.length_c   1.000
_cell.angle_alpha   90.00
_cell.angle_beta   90.00
_cell.angle_gamma   90.00
#
_symmetry.space_group_name_H-M   'P 1'
#
loop_
_entity.id
_entity.type
_entity.pdbx_description
1 polymer ?
#
loop_
_entity_poly.entity_id
_entity_poly.type
_entity_poly.pdbx_seq_one_letter_code
_entity_poly.pdbx_strand_id
1 'polypeptide(L)'
;MPDLALAYVFWHSPAAGAELDQYAAALVRWHAALAERGAVIASGTWHLPDGAPWPASWTGPVFEDWYVVTDWTALGRLEHDAVAPGLLTDHDAAASRAADGVAGVWRGPAQLPGDELQWTDVAPAEGQLTWRRCLTLGPAPQYAVSGHPGSARNRL
;
A
#
# COMPACT_ATOMS: atom_id res chain seq x y z
N MET A 1 -18.06 17.33 -0.09
CA MET A 1 -16.85 16.77 0.54
C MET A 1 -16.59 15.44 -0.12
N PRO A 2 -15.39 15.15 -0.57
CA PRO A 2 -15.09 13.80 -1.00
C PRO A 2 -15.29 12.85 0.19
N ASP A 3 -15.89 11.69 -0.08
CA ASP A 3 -16.03 10.66 0.93
C ASP A 3 -14.65 10.27 1.43
N LEU A 4 -14.44 10.37 2.73
CA LEU A 4 -13.19 9.97 3.37
C LEU A 4 -13.19 8.45 3.57
N ALA A 5 -12.11 7.83 3.16
CA ALA A 5 -11.88 6.40 3.29
C ALA A 5 -10.61 6.15 4.13
N LEU A 6 -10.33 4.89 4.40
CA LEU A 6 -9.08 4.46 4.95
C LEU A 6 -8.20 3.86 3.84
N ALA A 7 -6.95 4.27 3.81
CA ALA A 7 -5.91 3.64 3.02
C ALA A 7 -5.00 2.85 3.98
N TYR A 8 -5.05 1.53 3.91
CA TYR A 8 -4.05 0.67 4.51
C TYR A 8 -2.89 0.57 3.54
N VAL A 9 -1.71 1.01 3.97
CA VAL A 9 -0.52 1.02 3.14
C VAL A 9 0.52 0.10 3.75
N PHE A 10 1.03 -0.80 2.94
CA PHE A 10 1.98 -1.83 3.34
C PHE A 10 3.23 -1.76 2.48
N TRP A 11 4.37 -1.51 3.11
CA TRP A 11 5.68 -1.62 2.48
C TRP A 11 6.29 -2.97 2.81
N HIS A 12 6.85 -3.61 1.80
CA HIS A 12 7.50 -4.89 1.97
C HIS A 12 8.68 -5.05 1.01
N SER A 13 9.68 -5.80 1.44
CA SER A 13 10.84 -6.12 0.63
C SER A 13 10.76 -7.57 0.16
N PRO A 14 11.30 -7.89 -1.02
CA PRO A 14 11.40 -9.27 -1.48
C PRO A 14 12.36 -10.07 -0.60
N ALA A 15 12.05 -11.35 -0.39
CA ALA A 15 12.93 -12.27 0.28
C ALA A 15 14.23 -12.48 -0.53
N ALA A 16 15.30 -12.82 0.15
CA ALA A 16 16.58 -13.14 -0.51
C ALA A 16 16.38 -14.27 -1.54
N GLY A 17 16.79 -14.02 -2.77
CA GLY A 17 16.64 -14.96 -3.88
C GLY A 17 15.25 -14.98 -4.54
N ALA A 18 14.32 -14.14 -4.11
CA ALA A 18 13.04 -13.98 -4.81
C ALA A 18 13.27 -13.28 -6.15
N GLU A 19 12.69 -13.85 -7.21
CA GLU A 19 12.69 -13.25 -8.53
C GLU A 19 11.69 -12.08 -8.56
N LEU A 20 12.16 -10.86 -8.83
CA LEU A 20 11.35 -9.65 -8.76
C LEU A 20 10.12 -9.70 -9.68
N ASP A 21 10.28 -10.20 -10.90
CA ASP A 21 9.17 -10.31 -11.86
C ASP A 21 8.08 -11.29 -11.37
N GLN A 22 8.49 -12.38 -10.75
CA GLN A 22 7.55 -13.34 -10.17
C GLN A 22 6.85 -12.76 -8.94
N TYR A 23 7.58 -11.99 -8.14
CA TYR A 23 7.00 -11.28 -7.00
C TYR A 23 5.99 -10.24 -7.46
N ALA A 24 6.37 -9.39 -8.39
CA ALA A 24 5.48 -8.40 -9.00
C ALA A 24 4.21 -9.04 -9.58
N ALA A 25 4.36 -10.14 -10.33
CA ALA A 25 3.23 -10.87 -10.89
C ALA A 25 2.31 -11.46 -9.81
N ALA A 26 2.85 -11.94 -8.69
CA ALA A 26 2.06 -12.43 -7.56
C ALA A 26 1.26 -11.31 -6.90
N LEU A 27 1.86 -10.12 -6.72
CA LEU A 27 1.18 -8.95 -6.18
C LEU A 27 0.02 -8.49 -7.09
N VAL A 28 0.26 -8.42 -8.39
CA VAL A 28 -0.80 -8.06 -9.37
C VAL A 28 -1.97 -9.03 -9.30
N ARG A 29 -1.72 -10.34 -9.24
CA ARG A 29 -2.78 -11.34 -9.07
C ARG A 29 -3.54 -11.18 -7.76
N TRP A 30 -2.83 -10.91 -6.67
CA TRP A 30 -3.43 -10.67 -5.36
C TRP A 30 -4.39 -9.48 -5.39
N HIS A 31 -3.97 -8.34 -5.94
CA HIS A 31 -4.83 -7.16 -6.05
C HIS A 31 -6.03 -7.39 -6.98
N ALA A 32 -5.85 -8.14 -8.07
CA ALA A 32 -6.95 -8.52 -8.96
C ALA A 32 -7.99 -9.40 -8.24
N ALA A 33 -7.54 -10.39 -7.46
CA ALA A 33 -8.43 -11.25 -6.68
C ALA A 33 -9.24 -10.47 -5.63
N LEU A 34 -8.64 -9.46 -4.98
CA LEU A 34 -9.34 -8.56 -4.07
C LEU A 34 -10.41 -7.73 -4.79
N ALA A 35 -10.09 -7.20 -5.96
CA ALA A 35 -11.03 -6.42 -6.77
C ALA A 35 -12.23 -7.27 -7.21
N GLU A 36 -12.01 -8.49 -7.66
CA GLU A 36 -13.07 -9.43 -8.05
C GLU A 36 -14.01 -9.77 -6.88
N ARG A 37 -13.46 -9.85 -5.67
CA ARG A 37 -14.26 -10.08 -4.45
C ARG A 37 -15.01 -8.84 -3.96
N GLY A 38 -14.69 -7.65 -4.46
CA GLY A 38 -15.22 -6.41 -3.91
C GLY A 38 -14.78 -6.12 -2.47
N ALA A 39 -13.64 -6.65 -2.07
CA ALA A 39 -13.09 -6.50 -0.72
C ALA A 39 -12.54 -5.10 -0.45
N VAL A 40 -12.23 -4.35 -1.49
CA VAL A 40 -11.65 -3.01 -1.44
C VAL A 40 -12.40 -2.06 -2.38
N ILE A 41 -12.38 -0.75 -2.09
CA ILE A 41 -12.82 0.28 -3.04
C ILE A 41 -11.85 0.34 -4.22
N ALA A 42 -10.56 0.33 -3.91
CA ALA A 42 -9.48 0.30 -4.87
C ALA A 42 -8.24 -0.31 -4.22
N SER A 43 -7.40 -0.94 -5.00
CA SER A 43 -6.09 -1.39 -4.54
C SER A 43 -5.06 -1.34 -5.67
N GLY A 44 -3.80 -1.30 -5.31
CA GLY A 44 -2.71 -1.29 -6.25
C GLY A 44 -1.37 -1.42 -5.57
N THR A 45 -0.36 -1.79 -6.33
CA THR A 45 1.01 -1.92 -5.87
C THR A 45 1.96 -1.13 -6.74
N TRP A 46 2.99 -0.58 -6.12
CA TRP A 46 4.07 0.17 -6.77
C TRP A 46 5.41 -0.44 -6.41
N HIS A 47 6.28 -0.52 -7.38
CA HIS A 47 7.67 -0.84 -7.17
C HIS A 47 8.47 0.44 -6.91
N LEU A 48 9.21 0.47 -5.82
CA LEU A 48 10.08 1.56 -5.39
C LEU A 48 11.52 1.10 -5.52
N PRO A 49 12.19 1.37 -6.65
CA PRO A 49 13.53 0.82 -6.92
C PRO A 49 14.60 1.34 -5.95
N ASP A 50 14.43 2.57 -5.47
CA ASP A 50 15.38 3.26 -4.60
C ASP A 50 15.09 3.07 -3.10
N GLY A 51 14.15 2.19 -2.77
CA GLY A 51 13.70 1.94 -1.40
C GLY A 51 12.49 2.76 -0.99
N ALA A 52 11.95 2.44 0.18
CA ALA A 52 10.82 3.15 0.75
C ALA A 52 11.28 4.46 1.41
N PRO A 53 10.43 5.49 1.38
CA PRO A 53 10.69 6.71 2.14
C PRO A 53 10.68 6.45 3.65
N TRP A 54 10.11 5.33 4.03
CA TRP A 54 10.04 4.86 5.41
C TRP A 54 9.71 3.34 5.40
N PRO A 55 10.33 2.54 6.30
CA PRO A 55 11.41 2.93 7.21
C PRO A 55 12.72 3.23 6.47
N ALA A 56 13.44 4.24 6.94
CA ALA A 56 14.68 4.71 6.30
C ALA A 56 15.82 3.69 6.26
N SER A 57 15.71 2.59 7.00
CA SER A 57 16.71 1.53 7.05
C SER A 57 16.64 0.55 5.88
N TRP A 58 15.60 0.61 5.06
CA TRP A 58 15.47 -0.28 3.91
C TRP A 58 16.17 0.30 2.69
N THR A 59 17.12 -0.47 2.19
CA THR A 59 17.84 -0.18 0.94
C THR A 59 17.47 -1.21 -0.11
N GLY A 60 17.43 -0.80 -1.37
CA GLY A 60 17.08 -1.68 -2.48
C GLY A 60 15.58 -1.66 -2.81
N PRO A 61 15.13 -2.56 -3.66
CA PRO A 61 13.76 -2.54 -4.16
C PRO A 61 12.77 -2.85 -3.03
N VAL A 62 11.73 -2.04 -2.95
CA VAL A 62 10.60 -2.17 -2.03
C VAL A 62 9.33 -2.12 -2.83
N PHE A 63 8.31 -2.82 -2.38
CA PHE A 63 6.96 -2.73 -2.91
C PHE A 63 6.07 -1.99 -1.92
N GLU A 64 5.19 -1.15 -2.45
CA GLU A 64 4.23 -0.36 -1.69
C GLU A 64 2.83 -0.71 -2.15
N ASP A 65 2.09 -1.38 -1.30
CA ASP A 65 0.70 -1.78 -1.56
C ASP A 65 -0.26 -0.80 -0.91
N TRP A 66 -1.28 -0.41 -1.63
CA TRP A 66 -2.40 0.39 -1.14
C TRP A 66 -3.68 -0.41 -1.20
N TYR A 67 -4.42 -0.40 -0.08
CA TYR A 67 -5.74 -0.98 0.04
C TYR A 67 -6.70 0.09 0.55
N VAL A 68 -7.57 0.59 -0.32
CA VAL A 68 -8.55 1.62 0.04
C VAL A 68 -9.86 0.95 0.40
N VAL A 69 -10.31 1.19 1.62
CA VAL A 69 -11.54 0.62 2.19
C VAL A 69 -12.42 1.72 2.80
N THR A 70 -13.71 1.46 2.97
CA THR A 70 -14.66 2.47 3.45
C THR A 70 -14.38 2.92 4.88
N ASP A 71 -14.06 1.98 5.77
CA ASP A 71 -13.98 2.21 7.21
C ASP A 71 -13.18 1.11 7.93
N TRP A 72 -13.09 1.21 9.25
CA TRP A 72 -12.39 0.24 10.10
C TRP A 72 -13.01 -1.16 10.06
N THR A 73 -14.32 -1.26 9.86
CA THR A 73 -15.01 -2.55 9.73
C THR A 73 -14.61 -3.24 8.44
N ALA A 74 -14.56 -2.48 7.35
CA ALA A 74 -14.12 -2.99 6.05
C ALA A 74 -12.63 -3.39 6.08
N LEU A 75 -11.78 -2.63 6.79
CA LEU A 75 -10.38 -3.01 6.99
C LEU A 75 -10.23 -4.33 7.76
N GLY A 76 -10.99 -4.51 8.82
CA GLY A 76 -11.01 -5.77 9.58
C GLY A 76 -11.51 -6.97 8.74
N ARG A 77 -12.48 -6.73 7.86
CA ARG A 77 -12.96 -7.75 6.91
C ARG A 77 -11.91 -8.08 5.86
N LEU A 78 -11.19 -7.09 5.35
CA LEU A 78 -10.10 -7.30 4.39
C LEU A 78 -9.06 -8.27 4.95
N GLU A 79 -8.64 -8.08 6.20
CA GLU A 79 -7.68 -8.99 6.85
C GLU A 79 -8.26 -10.41 7.01
N HIS A 80 -9.50 -10.52 7.44
CA HIS A 80 -10.19 -11.81 7.55
C HIS A 80 -10.34 -12.50 6.19
N ASP A 81 -10.73 -11.76 5.17
CA ASP A 81 -10.96 -12.29 3.83
C ASP A 81 -9.67 -12.68 3.12
N ALA A 82 -8.54 -12.06 3.46
CA ALA A 82 -7.23 -12.41 2.90
C ALA A 82 -6.85 -13.88 3.12
N VAL A 83 -7.28 -14.44 4.25
CA VAL A 83 -7.05 -15.86 4.59
C VAL A 83 -8.25 -16.77 4.29
N ALA A 84 -9.30 -16.23 3.67
CA ALA A 84 -10.49 -17.00 3.32
C ALA A 84 -10.22 -17.96 2.15
N PRO A 85 -10.94 -19.09 2.08
CA PRO A 85 -10.88 -19.95 0.89
C PRO A 85 -11.18 -19.17 -0.39
N GLY A 86 -10.33 -19.32 -1.40
CA GLY A 86 -10.42 -18.64 -2.68
C GLY A 86 -9.58 -17.37 -2.80
N LEU A 87 -9.09 -16.77 -1.68
CA LEU A 87 -8.07 -15.73 -1.70
C LEU A 87 -6.73 -16.19 -1.13
N LEU A 88 -6.73 -17.20 -0.27
CA LEU A 88 -5.55 -17.69 0.45
C LEU A 88 -4.39 -18.03 -0.49
N THR A 89 -4.67 -18.69 -1.62
CA THR A 89 -3.61 -19.07 -2.59
C THR A 89 -2.91 -17.85 -3.17
N ASP A 90 -3.63 -16.80 -3.55
CA ASP A 90 -3.05 -15.59 -4.11
C ASP A 90 -2.33 -14.78 -3.04
N HIS A 91 -2.91 -14.68 -1.84
CA HIS A 91 -2.27 -14.08 -0.68
C HIS A 91 -0.94 -14.78 -0.37
N ASP A 92 -0.94 -16.10 -0.23
CA ASP A 92 0.25 -16.86 0.14
C ASP A 92 1.32 -16.84 -0.96
N ALA A 93 0.91 -16.80 -2.22
CA ALA A 93 1.83 -16.65 -3.34
C ALA A 93 2.60 -15.33 -3.30
N ALA A 94 1.97 -14.25 -2.85
CA ALA A 94 2.64 -12.96 -2.62
C ALA A 94 3.43 -12.98 -1.31
N ALA A 95 2.80 -13.33 -0.20
CA ALA A 95 3.37 -13.27 1.15
C ALA A 95 4.62 -14.16 1.30
N SER A 96 4.65 -15.34 0.69
CA SER A 96 5.80 -16.25 0.76
C SER A 96 7.07 -15.71 0.11
N ARG A 97 6.97 -14.67 -0.70
CA ARG A 97 8.10 -14.01 -1.36
C ARG A 97 8.58 -12.74 -0.65
N ALA A 98 7.86 -12.31 0.39
CA ALA A 98 8.24 -11.16 1.21
C ALA A 98 9.20 -11.58 2.34
N ALA A 99 10.18 -10.72 2.64
CA ALA A 99 11.07 -10.90 3.79
C ALA A 99 10.58 -10.11 5.00
N ASP A 100 10.33 -8.83 4.78
CA ASP A 100 9.98 -7.86 5.83
C ASP A 100 8.77 -7.05 5.37
N GLY A 101 8.02 -6.54 6.34
CA GLY A 101 6.90 -5.68 6.07
C GLY A 101 6.60 -4.72 7.21
N VAL A 102 6.18 -3.52 6.86
CA VAL A 102 5.64 -2.52 7.78
C VAL A 102 4.41 -1.88 7.17
N ALA A 103 3.46 -1.53 8.00
CA ALA A 103 2.20 -0.98 7.54
C ALA A 103 1.71 0.15 8.44
N GLY A 104 0.81 0.94 7.87
CA GLY A 104 0.06 1.93 8.59
C GLY A 104 -1.27 2.20 7.91
N VAL A 105 -2.07 3.04 8.54
CA VAL A 105 -3.38 3.44 8.02
C VAL A 105 -3.43 4.96 7.95
N TRP A 106 -3.84 5.46 6.82
CA TRP A 106 -4.07 6.88 6.55
C TRP A 106 -5.53 7.10 6.18
N ARG A 107 -6.08 8.23 6.58
CA ARG A 107 -7.43 8.66 6.21
C ARG A 107 -7.34 9.73 5.13
N GLY A 108 -8.09 9.56 4.07
CA GLY A 108 -8.09 10.48 2.94
C GLY A 108 -9.12 10.12 1.88
N PRO A 109 -8.96 10.60 0.64
CA PRO A 109 -9.86 10.33 -0.45
C PRO A 109 -10.06 8.83 -0.72
N ALA A 110 -11.27 8.45 -1.16
CA ALA A 110 -11.64 7.08 -1.50
C ALA A 110 -11.09 6.67 -2.89
N GLN A 111 -9.81 6.89 -3.10
CA GLN A 111 -9.12 6.57 -4.36
C GLN A 111 -7.66 6.22 -4.11
N LEU A 112 -7.00 5.65 -5.10
CA LEU A 112 -5.55 5.45 -5.08
C LEU A 112 -4.82 6.77 -5.35
N PRO A 113 -3.58 6.94 -4.83
CA PRO A 113 -2.71 8.02 -5.26
C PRO A 113 -2.28 7.81 -6.71
N GLY A 114 -1.88 8.92 -7.36
CA GLY A 114 -1.19 8.85 -8.64
C GLY A 114 0.26 8.37 -8.50
N ASP A 115 0.98 8.35 -9.61
CA ASP A 115 2.40 7.96 -9.62
C ASP A 115 3.29 9.01 -8.96
N GLU A 116 2.84 10.25 -8.91
CA GLU A 116 3.49 11.32 -8.15
C GLU A 116 2.91 11.37 -6.72
N LEU A 117 3.68 10.90 -5.77
CA LEU A 117 3.32 10.87 -4.35
C LEU A 117 4.52 11.24 -3.50
N GLN A 118 4.31 12.12 -2.54
CA GLN A 118 5.28 12.48 -1.53
C GLN A 118 4.83 12.04 -0.15
N TRP A 119 5.69 11.35 0.56
CA TRP A 119 5.56 11.07 1.98
C TRP A 119 6.26 12.17 2.79
N THR A 120 5.58 12.79 3.74
CA THR A 120 6.10 13.95 4.47
C THR A 120 5.50 14.10 5.85
N ASP A 121 6.22 14.76 6.75
CA ASP A 121 5.73 15.23 8.05
C ASP A 121 5.28 16.70 8.00
N VAL A 122 5.51 17.38 6.89
CA VAL A 122 5.09 18.76 6.68
C VAL A 122 3.61 18.79 6.27
N ALA A 123 2.84 19.62 6.93
CA ALA A 123 1.42 19.78 6.58
C ALA A 123 1.27 20.27 5.13
N PRO A 124 0.42 19.61 4.33
CA PRO A 124 0.22 19.97 2.93
C PRO A 124 -0.49 21.31 2.80
N ALA A 125 -0.35 21.93 1.64
CA ALA A 125 -1.12 23.12 1.30
C ALA A 125 -2.60 22.78 1.13
N GLU A 126 -3.46 23.79 1.33
CA GLU A 126 -4.90 23.64 1.15
C GLU A 126 -5.23 23.21 -0.30
N GLY A 127 -6.17 22.32 -0.44
CA GLY A 127 -6.64 21.81 -1.75
C GLY A 127 -5.82 20.67 -2.34
N GLN A 128 -4.73 20.26 -1.71
CA GLN A 128 -3.97 19.08 -2.15
C GLN A 128 -4.66 17.79 -1.73
N LEU A 129 -4.69 16.80 -2.64
CA LEU A 129 -5.13 15.44 -2.31
C LEU A 129 -4.17 14.84 -1.30
N THR A 130 -4.68 14.58 -0.12
CA THR A 130 -3.87 14.22 1.04
C THR A 130 -4.50 13.09 1.83
N TRP A 131 -3.66 12.15 2.25
CA TRP A 131 -3.99 11.14 3.25
C TRP A 131 -3.21 11.45 4.53
N ARG A 132 -3.91 11.50 5.64
CA ARG A 132 -3.34 11.79 6.96
C ARG A 132 -3.26 10.51 7.78
N ARG A 133 -2.10 10.26 8.37
CA ARG A 133 -1.87 9.11 9.23
C ARG A 133 -2.86 9.06 10.39
N CYS A 134 -3.44 7.89 10.64
CA CYS A 134 -4.32 7.64 11.78
C CYS A 134 -3.93 6.39 12.59
N LEU A 135 -3.11 5.50 12.06
CA LEU A 135 -2.57 4.35 12.79
C LEU A 135 -1.21 3.92 12.24
N THR A 136 -0.28 3.65 13.15
CA THR A 136 0.98 2.96 12.86
C THR A 136 1.56 2.38 14.15
N LEU A 137 2.40 1.37 14.02
CA LEU A 137 3.10 0.73 15.14
C LEU A 137 4.55 1.21 15.27
N GLY A 138 4.98 2.18 14.49
CA GLY A 138 6.32 2.73 14.51
C GLY A 138 6.38 4.13 13.89
N PRO A 139 7.58 4.70 13.74
CA PRO A 139 7.72 5.98 13.06
C PRO A 139 7.25 5.85 11.61
N ALA A 140 6.42 6.78 11.17
CA ALA A 140 5.91 6.83 9.82
C ALA A 140 5.63 8.28 9.42
N PRO A 141 5.67 8.62 8.13
CA PRO A 141 5.28 9.93 7.65
C PRO A 141 3.86 10.29 8.06
N GLN A 142 3.65 11.53 8.40
CA GLN A 142 2.32 12.04 8.83
C GLN A 142 1.34 12.10 7.65
N TYR A 143 1.85 12.42 6.46
CA TYR A 143 1.04 12.66 5.27
C TYR A 143 1.59 11.95 4.04
N ALA A 144 0.69 11.51 3.18
CA ALA A 144 0.94 11.20 1.78
C ALA A 144 0.24 12.28 0.94
N VAL A 145 0.98 12.93 0.06
CA VAL A 145 0.49 14.05 -0.76
C VAL A 145 0.67 13.72 -2.22
N SER A 146 -0.43 13.65 -2.96
CA SER A 146 -0.43 13.39 -4.40
C SER A 146 -0.06 14.63 -5.21
N GLY A 147 0.53 14.44 -6.39
CA GLY A 147 0.90 15.51 -7.29
C GLY A 147 2.22 16.20 -6.96
N HIS A 148 3.03 15.61 -6.10
CA HIS A 148 4.38 16.09 -5.81
C HIS A 148 5.42 15.05 -6.19
N PRO A 149 6.54 15.46 -6.79
CA PRO A 149 7.65 14.56 -7.04
C PRO A 149 8.17 14.02 -5.71
N GLY A 150 8.07 12.73 -5.56
CA GLY A 150 8.61 11.97 -4.43
C GLY A 150 9.71 11.03 -4.88
N SER A 151 9.94 9.96 -4.14
CA SER A 151 10.78 8.86 -4.56
C SER A 151 10.23 8.21 -5.84
N ALA A 152 11.12 7.71 -6.69
CA ALA A 152 10.73 6.99 -7.90
C ALA A 152 9.80 5.82 -7.52
N ARG A 153 8.67 5.72 -8.22
CA ARG A 153 7.69 4.68 -8.01
C ARG A 153 7.04 4.29 -9.34
N ASN A 154 6.96 3.01 -9.58
CA ASN A 154 6.42 2.44 -10.81
C ASN A 154 5.23 1.57 -10.45
N ARG A 155 4.05 1.94 -10.92
CA ARG A 155 2.85 1.14 -10.75
C ARG A 155 2.98 -0.15 -11.55
N LEU A 156 2.60 -1.26 -10.94
CA LEU A 156 2.51 -2.58 -11.55
C LEU A 156 1.14 -2.85 -12.16
#